data_2faa1880ca24fb37754b922cd5ca8990
#
_entry.id   2faa1880ca24fb37754b922cd5ca8990
#
_cell.length_a   1.000
_cell.length_b   1.000
_cell.length_c   1.000
_cell.angle_alpha   90.00
_cell.angle_beta   90.00
_cell.angle_gamma   90.00
#
_symmetry.space_group_name_H-M   'P 1'
#
loop_
_entity.id
_entity.type
_entity.pdbx_description
1 polymer ?
#
loop_
_entity_poly.entity_id
_entity_poly.type
_entity_poly.pdbx_seq_one_letter_code
_entity_poly.pdbx_strand_id
1 'polypeptide(L)'
;DAPVIASTAPDFVYFGETYIYELDVVDPDDTEFDYTLINALDGMSITNNGVITWTPEVVGQYGPITIIVADGGEDNVVAAEEEFSILVDYDYTVIDFNFTAGNNLVSLYSIPPEDQSVEFVFGPLGDNITDIIGESQLAFNLPGVGWIGSLDSLYEDKGYWVRLDENASLPVYGLPSENVEY
;
A
#
# COMPACT_ATOMS: atom_id res chain seq x y z
N ASP A 1 14.08 6.28 -38.90
CA ASP A 1 14.78 6.52 -37.63
C ASP A 1 14.22 5.61 -36.53
N ALA A 2 14.92 5.50 -35.38
CA ALA A 2 14.45 4.69 -34.25
C ALA A 2 13.43 5.48 -33.41
N PRO A 3 12.34 4.85 -32.94
CA PRO A 3 11.45 5.46 -32.00
C PRO A 3 12.17 5.74 -30.65
N VAL A 4 11.73 6.77 -29.96
CA VAL A 4 12.23 7.15 -28.63
C VAL A 4 11.06 7.25 -27.67
N ILE A 5 11.13 6.53 -26.54
CA ILE A 5 10.17 6.67 -25.46
C ILE A 5 10.54 7.94 -24.70
N ALA A 6 9.66 8.96 -24.76
CA ALA A 6 9.87 10.28 -24.15
C ALA A 6 9.21 10.40 -22.77
N SER A 7 8.28 9.51 -22.45
CA SER A 7 7.65 9.39 -21.12
C SER A 7 8.52 8.55 -20.17
N THR A 8 8.12 8.49 -18.92
CA THR A 8 8.74 7.62 -17.91
C THR A 8 7.62 6.90 -17.14
N ALA A 9 7.78 5.59 -16.95
CA ALA A 9 6.80 4.78 -16.23
C ALA A 9 6.64 5.26 -14.78
N PRO A 10 5.39 5.40 -14.26
CA PRO A 10 5.16 5.59 -12.84
C PRO A 10 5.75 4.40 -12.05
N ASP A 11 6.42 4.69 -10.96
CA ASP A 11 7.08 3.70 -10.09
C ASP A 11 6.22 3.26 -8.90
N PHE A 12 4.98 3.78 -8.79
CA PHE A 12 4.10 3.56 -7.66
C PHE A 12 2.62 3.50 -8.07
N VAL A 13 1.84 2.68 -7.32
CA VAL A 13 0.37 2.67 -7.34
C VAL A 13 -0.17 2.20 -5.99
N TYR A 14 -1.31 2.73 -5.55
CA TYR A 14 -1.98 2.21 -4.36
C TYR A 14 -2.67 0.87 -4.63
N PHE A 15 -2.70 0.02 -3.60
CA PHE A 15 -3.43 -1.25 -3.64
C PHE A 15 -4.90 -1.04 -4.02
N GLY A 16 -5.38 -1.82 -4.99
CA GLY A 16 -6.76 -1.74 -5.49
C GLY A 16 -7.01 -0.64 -6.52
N GLU A 17 -6.08 0.30 -6.70
CA GLU A 17 -6.15 1.29 -7.77
C GLU A 17 -5.58 0.74 -9.08
N THR A 18 -6.03 1.31 -10.19
CA THR A 18 -5.50 0.92 -11.49
C THR A 18 -4.23 1.70 -11.80
N TYR A 19 -3.11 0.98 -11.95
CA TYR A 19 -1.89 1.51 -12.54
C TYR A 19 -2.15 1.85 -14.01
N ILE A 20 -1.80 3.07 -14.41
CA ILE A 20 -1.94 3.56 -15.79
C ILE A 20 -0.61 4.20 -16.20
N TYR A 21 -0.06 3.74 -17.32
CA TYR A 21 1.08 4.37 -17.97
C TYR A 21 0.75 4.63 -19.44
N GLU A 22 0.66 5.90 -19.81
CA GLU A 22 0.48 6.35 -21.18
C GLU A 22 1.86 6.67 -21.77
N LEU A 23 2.32 5.85 -22.73
CA LEU A 23 3.59 6.08 -23.39
C LEU A 23 3.49 7.29 -24.32
N ASP A 24 4.49 8.17 -24.21
CA ASP A 24 4.78 9.20 -25.21
C ASP A 24 5.97 8.71 -26.05
N VAL A 25 5.70 8.43 -27.32
CA VAL A 25 6.70 7.92 -28.26
C VAL A 25 6.90 8.95 -29.37
N VAL A 26 8.15 9.26 -29.64
CA VAL A 26 8.56 10.26 -30.64
C VAL A 26 9.40 9.56 -31.70
N ASP A 27 9.00 9.73 -32.96
CA ASP A 27 9.78 9.33 -34.09
C ASP A 27 9.69 10.41 -35.20
N PRO A 28 10.80 10.71 -35.95
CA PRO A 28 10.79 11.74 -36.99
C PRO A 28 9.98 11.41 -38.23
N ASP A 29 9.81 10.13 -38.56
CA ASP A 29 9.23 9.64 -39.83
C ASP A 29 8.05 8.68 -39.62
N ASP A 30 7.83 8.14 -38.40
CA ASP A 30 6.73 7.25 -38.08
C ASP A 30 5.78 7.79 -37.03
N THR A 31 4.50 7.38 -37.11
CA THR A 31 3.43 7.73 -36.15
C THR A 31 2.65 6.52 -35.66
N GLU A 32 2.95 5.34 -36.20
CA GLU A 32 2.33 4.08 -35.80
C GLU A 32 3.41 3.15 -35.23
N PHE A 33 3.16 2.56 -34.05
CA PHE A 33 4.13 1.75 -33.33
C PHE A 33 3.52 0.43 -32.89
N ASP A 34 4.36 -0.59 -32.85
CA ASP A 34 4.06 -1.89 -32.25
C ASP A 34 4.60 -1.93 -30.82
N TYR A 35 3.74 -2.25 -29.85
CA TYR A 35 4.08 -2.31 -28.43
C TYR A 35 4.10 -3.74 -27.91
N THR A 36 5.17 -4.10 -27.22
CA THR A 36 5.32 -5.42 -26.60
C THR A 36 5.76 -5.31 -25.15
N LEU A 37 5.08 -6.01 -24.24
CA LEU A 37 5.48 -6.15 -22.85
C LEU A 37 6.23 -7.47 -22.64
N ILE A 38 7.41 -7.39 -22.03
CA ILE A 38 8.18 -8.54 -21.56
C ILE A 38 8.09 -8.61 -20.04
N ASN A 39 7.92 -9.80 -19.49
CA ASN A 39 7.68 -10.03 -18.08
C ASN A 39 6.46 -9.27 -17.54
N ALA A 40 5.42 -9.11 -18.35
CA ALA A 40 4.16 -8.51 -17.92
C ALA A 40 3.59 -9.25 -16.69
N LEU A 41 3.05 -8.49 -15.76
CA LEU A 41 2.38 -9.04 -14.58
C LEU A 41 1.04 -9.67 -14.95
N ASP A 42 0.55 -10.59 -14.12
CA ASP A 42 -0.78 -11.18 -14.36
C ASP A 42 -1.86 -10.09 -14.34
N GLY A 43 -2.71 -10.07 -15.37
CA GLY A 43 -3.72 -9.04 -15.59
C GLY A 43 -3.19 -7.71 -16.17
N MET A 44 -1.87 -7.55 -16.38
CA MET A 44 -1.31 -6.37 -17.04
C MET A 44 -1.51 -6.47 -18.57
N SER A 45 -1.91 -5.36 -19.17
CA SER A 45 -2.12 -5.27 -20.62
C SER A 45 -1.63 -3.94 -21.18
N ILE A 46 -1.33 -3.94 -22.48
CA ILE A 46 -1.02 -2.74 -23.26
C ILE A 46 -1.95 -2.64 -24.47
N THR A 47 -2.41 -1.45 -24.74
CA THR A 47 -3.25 -1.17 -25.93
C THR A 47 -2.38 -0.85 -27.15
N ASN A 48 -2.98 -0.87 -28.37
CA ASN A 48 -2.32 -0.45 -29.60
C ASN A 48 -1.93 1.05 -29.62
N ASN A 49 -2.41 1.83 -28.65
CA ASN A 49 -2.06 3.25 -28.50
C ASN A 49 -1.01 3.48 -27.40
N GLY A 50 -0.34 2.42 -26.93
CA GLY A 50 0.72 2.53 -25.94
C GLY A 50 0.23 2.84 -24.51
N VAL A 51 -1.00 2.45 -24.15
CA VAL A 51 -1.50 2.60 -22.78
C VAL A 51 -1.39 1.27 -22.04
N ILE A 52 -0.56 1.23 -21.01
CA ILE A 52 -0.43 0.10 -20.09
C ILE A 52 -1.43 0.27 -18.95
N THR A 53 -2.15 -0.79 -18.61
CA THR A 53 -3.05 -0.84 -17.45
C THR A 53 -2.84 -2.12 -16.66
N TRP A 54 -2.92 -1.99 -15.32
CA TRP A 54 -2.83 -3.12 -14.38
C TRP A 54 -3.47 -2.75 -13.05
N THR A 55 -4.17 -3.69 -12.41
CA THR A 55 -4.72 -3.48 -11.05
C THR A 55 -4.09 -4.53 -10.13
N PRO A 56 -3.28 -4.10 -9.14
CA PRO A 56 -2.63 -5.02 -8.20
C PRO A 56 -3.60 -5.62 -7.21
N GLU A 57 -3.43 -6.92 -6.91
CA GLU A 57 -4.20 -7.65 -5.91
C GLU A 57 -3.41 -7.89 -4.61
N VAL A 58 -2.13 -7.54 -4.57
CA VAL A 58 -1.25 -7.71 -3.40
C VAL A 58 -0.26 -6.55 -3.35
N VAL A 59 0.06 -6.06 -2.15
CA VAL A 59 1.13 -5.08 -1.93
C VAL A 59 2.50 -5.69 -2.14
N GLY A 60 3.46 -4.89 -2.56
CA GLY A 60 4.84 -5.36 -2.76
C GLY A 60 5.56 -4.67 -3.92
N GLN A 61 6.77 -5.13 -4.19
CA GLN A 61 7.58 -4.65 -5.31
C GLN A 61 7.43 -5.59 -6.50
N TYR A 62 7.07 -5.04 -7.65
CA TYR A 62 6.83 -5.77 -8.90
C TYR A 62 7.79 -5.33 -10.00
N GLY A 63 8.25 -6.27 -10.82
CA GLY A 63 9.17 -6.03 -11.92
C GLY A 63 10.50 -6.79 -11.75
N PRO A 64 11.50 -6.56 -12.63
CA PRO A 64 11.44 -5.59 -13.74
C PRO A 64 10.49 -6.01 -14.87
N ILE A 65 9.78 -5.04 -15.41
CA ILE A 65 8.93 -5.16 -16.59
C ILE A 65 9.61 -4.38 -17.71
N THR A 66 9.66 -4.94 -18.91
CA THR A 66 10.26 -4.26 -20.06
C THR A 66 9.18 -3.98 -21.10
N ILE A 67 9.10 -2.74 -21.55
CA ILE A 67 8.36 -2.38 -22.76
C ILE A 67 9.29 -2.23 -23.93
N ILE A 68 8.86 -2.77 -25.08
CA ILE A 68 9.53 -2.64 -26.37
C ILE A 68 8.59 -1.90 -27.31
N VAL A 69 9.11 -0.87 -27.98
CA VAL A 69 8.40 -0.09 -28.99
C VAL A 69 9.13 -0.19 -30.32
N ALA A 70 8.44 -0.66 -31.36
CA ALA A 70 8.96 -0.82 -32.69
C ALA A 70 8.11 -0.06 -33.72
N ASP A 71 8.73 0.45 -34.76
CA ASP A 71 8.16 1.23 -35.88
C ASP A 71 7.81 0.40 -37.12
N GLY A 72 7.79 -0.93 -36.98
CA GLY A 72 7.57 -1.84 -38.10
C GLY A 72 8.86 -2.29 -38.84
N GLY A 73 10.03 -1.75 -38.44
CA GLY A 73 11.35 -2.26 -38.86
C GLY A 73 11.76 -1.97 -40.28
N GLU A 74 11.28 -0.90 -40.90
CA GLU A 74 11.54 -0.54 -42.29
C GLU A 74 13.03 -0.28 -42.58
N ASP A 75 13.78 0.23 -41.59
CA ASP A 75 15.17 0.68 -41.75
C ASP A 75 16.21 -0.18 -41.01
N ASN A 76 15.89 -1.37 -40.54
CA ASN A 76 16.72 -2.20 -39.64
C ASN A 76 17.12 -1.47 -38.36
N VAL A 77 16.26 -0.62 -37.82
CA VAL A 77 16.49 0.16 -36.63
C VAL A 77 16.16 -0.66 -35.39
N VAL A 78 16.85 -0.38 -34.30
CA VAL A 78 16.64 -1.07 -33.02
C VAL A 78 15.41 -0.47 -32.34
N ALA A 79 14.48 -1.32 -31.91
CA ALA A 79 13.33 -0.91 -31.11
C ALA A 79 13.76 -0.15 -29.85
N ALA A 80 12.94 0.81 -29.42
CA ALA A 80 13.15 1.46 -28.14
C ALA A 80 12.74 0.54 -26.99
N GLU A 81 13.47 0.58 -25.89
CA GLU A 81 13.20 -0.24 -24.70
C GLU A 81 13.21 0.64 -23.44
N GLU A 82 12.28 0.37 -22.53
CA GLU A 82 12.26 0.90 -21.17
C GLU A 82 12.03 -0.24 -20.18
N GLU A 83 12.86 -0.28 -19.13
CA GLU A 83 12.68 -1.20 -18.00
C GLU A 83 12.19 -0.43 -16.79
N PHE A 84 11.14 -0.91 -16.11
CA PHE A 84 10.57 -0.28 -14.95
C PHE A 84 10.10 -1.29 -13.90
N SER A 85 9.91 -0.81 -12.68
CA SER A 85 9.35 -1.57 -11.58
C SER A 85 8.32 -0.74 -10.85
N ILE A 86 7.33 -1.39 -10.23
CA ILE A 86 6.20 -0.73 -9.58
C ILE A 86 6.17 -1.15 -8.11
N LEU A 87 6.17 -0.17 -7.19
CA LEU A 87 5.85 -0.40 -5.79
C LEU A 87 4.33 -0.31 -5.63
N VAL A 88 3.74 -1.31 -5.01
CA VAL A 88 2.33 -1.32 -4.59
C VAL A 88 2.28 -1.23 -3.07
N ASP A 89 1.60 -0.23 -2.54
CA ASP A 89 1.42 -0.07 -1.09
C ASP A 89 0.00 0.40 -0.79
N TYR A 90 -0.40 0.36 0.46
CA TYR A 90 -1.70 0.86 0.90
C TYR A 90 -1.70 2.39 0.98
N ASP A 91 -2.86 3.01 0.71
CA ASP A 91 -3.13 4.42 1.03
C ASP A 91 -3.49 4.55 2.51
N TYR A 92 -2.46 4.65 3.37
CA TYR A 92 -2.68 4.74 4.80
C TYR A 92 -3.15 6.12 5.25
N THR A 93 -4.15 6.11 6.15
CA THR A 93 -4.51 7.25 6.99
C THR A 93 -3.83 7.13 8.35
N VAL A 94 -3.31 8.24 8.88
CA VAL A 94 -2.73 8.32 10.23
C VAL A 94 -3.75 8.93 11.17
N ILE A 95 -4.01 8.26 12.29
CA ILE A 95 -4.89 8.73 13.35
C ILE A 95 -4.09 8.86 14.64
N ASP A 96 -4.00 10.09 15.16
CA ASP A 96 -3.31 10.36 16.41
C ASP A 96 -4.26 10.17 17.60
N PHE A 97 -4.08 9.10 18.35
CA PHE A 97 -4.76 8.89 19.65
C PHE A 97 -3.99 9.57 20.76
N ASN A 98 -4.66 10.49 21.47
CA ASN A 98 -4.11 11.17 22.65
C ASN A 98 -4.71 10.57 23.91
N PHE A 99 -3.88 9.88 24.67
CA PHE A 99 -4.25 9.22 25.92
C PHE A 99 -3.88 10.05 27.14
N THR A 100 -4.71 9.98 28.16
CA THR A 100 -4.39 10.47 29.50
C THR A 100 -3.99 9.30 30.40
N ALA A 101 -3.20 9.58 31.45
CA ALA A 101 -2.93 8.60 32.49
C ALA A 101 -4.24 8.04 33.07
N GLY A 102 -4.31 6.74 33.31
CA GLY A 102 -5.51 6.02 33.73
C GLY A 102 -6.27 5.41 32.54
N ASN A 103 -7.59 5.30 32.70
CA ASN A 103 -8.44 4.59 31.74
C ASN A 103 -8.92 5.51 30.59
N ASN A 104 -8.75 5.04 29.36
CA ASN A 104 -9.22 5.69 28.15
C ASN A 104 -10.16 4.74 27.41
N LEU A 105 -11.30 5.22 26.92
CA LEU A 105 -12.17 4.46 26.02
C LEU A 105 -11.84 4.88 24.58
N VAL A 106 -11.47 3.94 23.74
CA VAL A 106 -11.15 4.18 22.33
C VAL A 106 -11.97 3.28 21.43
N SER A 107 -12.29 3.78 20.24
CA SER A 107 -12.77 3.00 19.12
C SER A 107 -11.74 3.16 18.00
N LEU A 108 -11.20 2.04 17.54
CA LEU A 108 -10.25 2.01 16.44
C LEU A 108 -11.06 1.86 15.15
N TYR A 109 -11.21 2.94 14.42
CA TYR A 109 -11.94 2.93 13.13
C TYR A 109 -11.02 2.80 11.90
N SER A 110 -9.75 2.61 12.16
CA SER A 110 -8.72 2.32 11.16
C SER A 110 -7.56 1.64 11.88
N ILE A 111 -7.17 0.46 11.45
CA ILE A 111 -6.04 -0.32 11.97
C ILE A 111 -5.22 -0.88 10.81
N PRO A 112 -3.92 -1.17 11.03
CA PRO A 112 -3.07 -1.71 9.98
C PRO A 112 -3.61 -3.02 9.41
N PRO A 113 -3.80 -3.16 8.09
CA PRO A 113 -4.32 -4.38 7.50
C PRO A 113 -3.32 -5.55 7.57
N GLU A 114 -2.03 -5.28 7.65
CA GLU A 114 -0.96 -6.27 7.68
C GLU A 114 -0.81 -6.97 9.03
N ASP A 115 -1.11 -6.28 10.14
CA ASP A 115 -1.05 -6.84 11.49
C ASP A 115 -1.97 -6.07 12.45
N GLN A 116 -3.00 -6.75 12.92
CA GLN A 116 -4.02 -6.23 13.83
C GLN A 116 -3.78 -6.67 15.28
N SER A 117 -2.61 -7.23 15.56
CA SER A 117 -2.30 -7.68 16.91
C SER A 117 -2.18 -6.51 17.89
N VAL A 118 -2.49 -6.77 19.15
CA VAL A 118 -2.30 -5.82 20.26
C VAL A 118 -0.85 -5.35 20.33
N GLU A 119 0.09 -6.25 20.13
CA GLU A 119 1.54 -5.97 20.13
C GLU A 119 1.92 -4.98 19.02
N PHE A 120 1.41 -5.19 17.80
CA PHE A 120 1.74 -4.32 16.68
C PHE A 120 1.17 -2.90 16.86
N VAL A 121 -0.11 -2.81 17.23
CA VAL A 121 -0.82 -1.52 17.29
C VAL A 121 -0.41 -0.72 18.53
N PHE A 122 -0.35 -1.35 19.71
CA PHE A 122 -0.08 -0.67 20.98
C PHE A 122 1.35 -0.82 21.51
N GLY A 123 2.14 -1.71 20.91
CA GLY A 123 3.54 -1.93 21.27
C GLY A 123 4.40 -0.66 21.33
N PRO A 124 4.21 0.36 20.45
CA PRO A 124 4.95 1.64 20.53
C PRO A 124 4.78 2.40 21.85
N LEU A 125 3.73 2.13 22.64
CA LEU A 125 3.57 2.71 23.97
C LEU A 125 4.47 2.08 25.05
N GLY A 126 5.11 0.94 24.73
CA GLY A 126 6.04 0.25 25.63
C GLY A 126 5.41 -0.12 26.96
N ASP A 127 6.18 0.03 28.05
CA ASP A 127 5.70 -0.28 29.41
C ASP A 127 4.69 0.74 29.98
N ASN A 128 4.43 1.84 29.27
CA ASN A 128 3.45 2.85 29.70
C ASN A 128 2.00 2.36 29.61
N ILE A 129 1.72 1.40 28.69
CA ILE A 129 0.40 0.77 28.62
C ILE A 129 0.37 -0.49 29.48
N THR A 130 -0.62 -0.60 30.37
CA THR A 130 -0.70 -1.70 31.34
C THR A 130 -1.69 -2.78 30.98
N ASP A 131 -2.85 -2.41 30.46
CA ASP A 131 -3.88 -3.36 30.03
C ASP A 131 -4.84 -2.78 28.99
N ILE A 132 -5.45 -3.70 28.23
CA ILE A 132 -6.52 -3.42 27.28
C ILE A 132 -7.67 -4.37 27.56
N ILE A 133 -8.88 -3.84 27.65
CA ILE A 133 -10.10 -4.60 27.88
C ILE A 133 -11.05 -4.35 26.73
N GLY A 134 -11.37 -5.40 25.99
CA GLY A 134 -12.41 -5.45 24.97
C GLY A 134 -13.67 -6.14 25.48
N GLU A 135 -14.59 -6.43 24.60
CA GLU A 135 -15.80 -7.19 24.87
C GLU A 135 -15.44 -8.66 25.17
N SER A 136 -15.51 -9.07 26.43
CA SER A 136 -15.21 -10.44 26.90
C SER A 136 -13.74 -10.89 26.73
N GLN A 137 -12.83 -10.00 26.40
CA GLN A 137 -11.41 -10.28 26.20
C GLN A 137 -10.55 -9.23 26.91
N LEU A 138 -9.33 -9.60 27.26
CA LEU A 138 -8.38 -8.69 27.87
C LEU A 138 -6.94 -9.07 27.51
N ALA A 139 -6.07 -8.06 27.50
CA ALA A 139 -4.63 -8.21 27.40
C ALA A 139 -3.94 -7.40 28.49
N PHE A 140 -2.90 -7.97 29.11
CA PHE A 140 -2.02 -7.29 30.05
C PHE A 140 -0.63 -7.17 29.44
N ASN A 141 -0.04 -5.99 29.54
CA ASN A 141 1.37 -5.81 29.21
C ASN A 141 2.22 -5.96 30.47
N LEU A 142 3.01 -7.02 30.51
CA LEU A 142 3.90 -7.31 31.64
C LEU A 142 5.34 -6.91 31.29
N PRO A 143 5.95 -5.97 32.02
CA PRO A 143 7.32 -5.56 31.79
C PRO A 143 8.30 -6.73 31.70
N GLY A 144 9.04 -6.79 30.57
CA GLY A 144 10.01 -7.86 30.30
C GLY A 144 9.42 -9.22 29.87
N VAL A 145 8.11 -9.34 29.80
CA VAL A 145 7.39 -10.55 29.34
C VAL A 145 6.63 -10.27 28.04
N GLY A 146 6.03 -9.07 27.92
CA GLY A 146 5.17 -8.68 26.83
C GLY A 146 3.68 -8.90 27.13
N TRP A 147 2.88 -8.99 26.09
CA TRP A 147 1.43 -9.13 26.18
C TRP A 147 0.99 -10.54 26.54
N ILE A 148 0.08 -10.64 27.50
CA ILE A 148 -0.57 -11.90 27.90
C ILE A 148 -2.07 -11.67 28.05
N GLY A 149 -2.87 -12.66 27.76
CA GLY A 149 -4.34 -12.58 27.91
C GLY A 149 -5.09 -13.34 26.83
N SER A 150 -6.34 -12.95 26.61
CA SER A 150 -7.22 -13.54 25.59
C SER A 150 -7.52 -12.58 24.43
N LEU A 151 -7.10 -11.31 24.54
CA LEU A 151 -7.21 -10.32 23.48
C LEU A 151 -5.90 -10.31 22.69
N ASP A 152 -5.90 -11.00 21.56
CA ASP A 152 -4.73 -11.08 20.69
C ASP A 152 -4.80 -10.08 19.52
N SER A 153 -6.01 -9.87 19.00
CA SER A 153 -6.26 -9.00 17.83
C SER A 153 -7.31 -7.95 18.09
N LEU A 154 -7.16 -6.82 17.43
CA LEU A 154 -8.06 -5.68 17.49
C LEU A 154 -8.98 -5.64 16.27
N TYR A 155 -10.13 -5.01 16.39
CA TYR A 155 -11.14 -4.91 15.33
C TYR A 155 -11.69 -3.47 15.26
N GLU A 156 -11.92 -2.97 14.06
CA GLU A 156 -12.38 -1.60 13.80
C GLU A 156 -13.79 -1.31 14.31
N ASP A 157 -14.62 -2.35 14.44
CA ASP A 157 -16.01 -2.23 14.91
C ASP A 157 -16.17 -2.34 16.43
N LYS A 158 -15.06 -2.39 17.18
CA LYS A 158 -15.03 -2.59 18.61
C LYS A 158 -14.51 -1.38 19.39
N GLY A 159 -14.99 -1.26 20.62
CA GLY A 159 -14.45 -0.33 21.61
C GLY A 159 -13.55 -1.05 22.61
N TYR A 160 -12.51 -0.34 23.04
CA TYR A 160 -11.52 -0.86 23.98
C TYR A 160 -11.28 0.13 25.12
N TRP A 161 -11.22 -0.37 26.35
CA TRP A 161 -10.64 0.36 27.45
C TRP A 161 -9.14 0.13 27.49
N VAL A 162 -8.38 1.21 27.40
CA VAL A 162 -6.91 1.20 27.39
C VAL A 162 -6.42 1.94 28.62
N ARG A 163 -5.57 1.32 29.43
CA ARG A 163 -5.02 1.93 30.64
C ARG A 163 -3.54 2.23 30.51
N LEU A 164 -3.18 3.48 30.81
CA LEU A 164 -1.81 3.97 30.78
C LEU A 164 -1.39 4.51 32.15
N ASP A 165 -0.10 4.41 32.44
CA ASP A 165 0.49 5.00 33.65
C ASP A 165 0.73 6.51 33.47
N GLU A 166 1.07 6.98 32.26
CA GLU A 166 1.34 8.38 31.95
C GLU A 166 0.61 8.79 30.66
N ASN A 167 0.48 10.11 30.45
CA ASN A 167 -0.07 10.64 29.21
C ASN A 167 0.82 10.23 28.02
N ALA A 168 0.22 9.87 26.89
CA ALA A 168 0.91 9.49 25.70
C ALA A 168 0.13 9.84 24.42
N SER A 169 0.82 9.91 23.29
CA SER A 169 0.22 9.97 21.96
C SER A 169 0.69 8.74 21.17
N LEU A 170 -0.23 8.16 20.41
CA LEU A 170 0.01 7.01 19.57
C LEU A 170 -0.55 7.28 18.16
N PRO A 171 0.30 7.45 17.15
CA PRO A 171 -0.14 7.43 15.76
C PRO A 171 -0.47 5.98 15.35
N VAL A 172 -1.69 5.74 14.93
CA VAL A 172 -2.13 4.46 14.35
C VAL A 172 -2.35 4.65 12.87
N TYR A 173 -1.72 3.80 12.09
CA TYR A 173 -1.84 3.78 10.63
C TYR A 173 -2.89 2.74 10.26
N GLY A 174 -3.74 3.06 9.29
CA GLY A 174 -4.72 2.10 8.78
C GLY A 174 -5.35 2.59 7.48
N LEU A 175 -6.12 1.74 6.85
CA LEU A 175 -6.83 2.12 5.64
C LEU A 175 -7.89 3.19 5.96
N PRO A 176 -8.13 4.16 5.05
CA PRO A 176 -9.24 5.07 5.21
C PRO A 176 -10.54 4.25 5.34
N SER A 177 -11.31 4.53 6.39
CA SER A 177 -12.62 3.90 6.52
C SER A 177 -13.46 4.29 5.30
N GLU A 178 -13.97 3.30 4.57
CA GLU A 178 -15.00 3.59 3.57
C GLU A 178 -16.14 4.33 4.28
N ASN A 179 -16.57 5.47 3.69
CA ASN A 179 -17.61 6.30 4.27
C ASN A 179 -18.83 5.46 4.60
N VAL A 180 -18.99 5.10 5.87
CA VAL A 180 -20.23 4.53 6.39
C VAL A 180 -21.19 5.72 6.48
N GLU A 181 -22.00 5.93 5.46
CA GLU A 181 -23.15 6.83 5.55
C GLU A 181 -24.08 6.27 6.65
N TYR A 182 -24.23 7.02 7.73
CA TYR A 182 -25.19 6.75 8.81
C TYR A 182 -26.59 7.29 8.42
#